data_4c1a959bfe2134d5e1917875be2bc3fb
#
_entry.id   4c1a959bfe2134d5e1917875be2bc3fb
#
_cell.length_a   1.000
_cell.length_b   1.000
_cell.length_c   1.000
_cell.angle_alpha   90.00
_cell.angle_beta   90.00
_cell.angle_gamma   90.00
#
_symmetry.space_group_name_H-M   'P 1'
#
loop_
_entity.id
_entity.type
_entity.pdbx_description
1 polymer ?
#
loop_
_entity_poly.entity_id
_entity_poly.type
_entity_poly.pdbx_seq_one_letter_code
_entity_poly.pdbx_strand_id
1 'polypeptide(L)'
;LICGFFLTLGVNLQQFGIETTTAGKAGFITTLYIVLVPVFSTVLGKKAKKSIWLCVIAAVAGLYFLCFDGSSTLSFSSGDMYVFLSAFAFTAQILAVDYFVQQVDGIALSCAQFAVVIMLSAIGALAFGEHTTLEAVKTCIPYLLYVGVVSSGVGYTLQIIAQKDGDPTVVSLLLSLESFFAVVCGAIVLHERMSLREYFGCALMLAAVILSQLPEKSAKAVESGKKE
;
A
#
# COMPACT_ATOMS: atom_id res chain seq x y z
N LEU A 1 -11.94 -0.12 15.87
CA LEU A 1 -11.78 1.33 15.88
C LEU A 1 -10.40 1.77 15.34
N ILE A 2 -9.31 1.24 15.88
CA ILE A 2 -7.93 1.66 15.54
C ILE A 2 -7.62 1.48 14.05
N CYS A 3 -7.91 0.32 13.46
CA CYS A 3 -7.68 0.06 12.05
C CYS A 3 -8.45 1.03 11.14
N GLY A 4 -9.73 1.27 11.44
CA GLY A 4 -10.56 2.21 10.69
C GLY A 4 -10.10 3.67 10.83
N PHE A 5 -9.64 4.06 12.01
CA PHE A 5 -9.07 5.39 12.22
C PHE A 5 -7.83 5.63 11.35
N PHE A 6 -6.86 4.73 11.38
CA PHE A 6 -5.65 4.87 10.57
C PHE A 6 -5.94 4.77 9.07
N LEU A 7 -6.90 3.94 8.66
CA LEU A 7 -7.33 3.87 7.27
C LEU A 7 -7.96 5.21 6.83
N THR A 8 -8.88 5.76 7.64
CA THR A 8 -9.50 7.06 7.34
C THR A 8 -8.45 8.17 7.24
N LEU A 9 -7.52 8.21 8.19
CA LEU A 9 -6.44 9.19 8.20
C LEU A 9 -5.55 9.06 6.94
N GLY A 10 -5.16 7.82 6.60
CA GLY A 10 -4.32 7.56 5.45
C GLY A 10 -4.97 7.97 4.13
N VAL A 11 -6.22 7.56 3.90
CA VAL A 11 -6.96 7.87 2.67
C VAL A 11 -7.21 9.37 2.54
N ASN A 12 -7.63 10.07 3.59
CA ASN A 12 -7.87 11.51 3.53
C ASN A 12 -6.57 12.30 3.31
N LEU A 13 -5.49 11.98 4.02
CA LEU A 13 -4.19 12.62 3.80
C LEU A 13 -3.68 12.40 2.37
N GLN A 14 -3.82 11.17 1.84
CA GLN A 14 -3.46 10.88 0.46
C GLN A 14 -4.31 11.69 -0.52
N GLN A 15 -5.60 11.77 -0.30
CA GLN A 15 -6.52 12.51 -1.18
C GLN A 15 -6.16 14.01 -1.21
N PHE A 16 -5.94 14.65 -0.06
CA PHE A 16 -5.48 16.05 0.01
C PHE A 16 -4.11 16.22 -0.67
N GLY A 17 -3.24 15.24 -0.55
CA GLY A 17 -1.93 15.28 -1.20
C GLY A 17 -2.00 15.25 -2.73
N ILE A 18 -2.85 14.39 -3.29
CA ILE A 18 -3.01 14.21 -4.75
C ILE A 18 -3.49 15.49 -5.45
N GLU A 19 -4.20 16.38 -4.74
CA GLU A 19 -4.65 17.65 -5.33
C GLU A 19 -3.50 18.57 -5.77
N THR A 20 -2.34 18.47 -5.14
CA THR A 20 -1.21 19.38 -5.34
C THR A 20 0.11 18.68 -5.70
N THR A 21 0.10 17.36 -5.85
CA THR A 21 1.23 16.57 -6.34
C THR A 21 0.86 15.73 -7.57
N THR A 22 1.84 15.17 -8.24
CA THR A 22 1.59 14.28 -9.40
C THR A 22 1.23 12.88 -8.93
N ALA A 23 0.40 12.16 -9.72
CA ALA A 23 0.00 10.79 -9.41
C ALA A 23 1.21 9.84 -9.23
N GLY A 24 2.25 9.98 -10.05
CA GLY A 24 3.48 9.20 -9.93
C GLY A 24 4.23 9.47 -8.62
N LYS A 25 4.38 10.74 -8.22
CA LYS A 25 4.98 11.10 -6.92
C LYS A 25 4.14 10.59 -5.76
N ALA A 26 2.82 10.79 -5.81
CA ALA A 26 1.92 10.30 -4.79
C ALA A 26 2.04 8.78 -4.63
N GLY A 27 2.00 8.02 -5.73
CA GLY A 27 2.18 6.58 -5.72
C GLY A 27 3.51 6.16 -5.09
N PHE A 28 4.62 6.80 -5.49
CA PHE A 28 5.94 6.53 -4.91
C PHE A 28 5.99 6.80 -3.41
N ILE A 29 5.56 7.99 -2.99
CA ILE A 29 5.66 8.42 -1.59
C ILE A 29 4.73 7.56 -0.71
N THR A 30 3.48 7.28 -1.14
CA THR A 30 2.58 6.40 -0.38
C THR A 30 3.18 5.02 -0.20
N THR A 31 3.74 4.44 -1.28
CA THR A 31 4.27 3.08 -1.26
C THR A 31 5.55 2.96 -0.40
N LEU A 32 6.12 4.06 0.11
CA LEU A 32 7.20 4.02 1.10
C LEU A 32 6.81 3.25 2.38
N TYR A 33 5.53 2.93 2.59
CA TYR A 33 5.11 1.99 3.65
C TYR A 33 5.84 0.63 3.56
N ILE A 34 6.32 0.20 2.39
CA ILE A 34 7.14 -1.02 2.23
C ILE A 34 8.47 -0.97 3.01
N VAL A 35 8.98 0.22 3.28
CA VAL A 35 10.15 0.44 4.15
C VAL A 35 9.72 0.63 5.59
N LEU A 36 8.65 1.41 5.80
CA LEU A 36 8.17 1.75 7.14
C LEU A 36 7.63 0.53 7.91
N VAL A 37 6.88 -0.36 7.24
CA VAL A 37 6.31 -1.57 7.86
C VAL A 37 7.39 -2.45 8.48
N PRO A 38 8.45 -2.90 7.78
CA PRO A 38 9.50 -3.72 8.40
C PRO A 38 10.30 -2.97 9.47
N VAL A 39 10.50 -1.65 9.32
CA VAL A 39 11.16 -0.84 10.34
C VAL A 39 10.34 -0.86 11.63
N PHE A 40 9.08 -0.46 11.58
CA PHE A 40 8.20 -0.44 12.75
C PHE A 40 7.91 -1.84 13.30
N SER A 41 7.74 -2.83 12.44
CA SER A 41 7.59 -4.24 12.84
C SER A 41 8.80 -4.72 13.67
N THR A 42 10.01 -4.33 13.25
CA THR A 42 11.24 -4.66 13.99
C THR A 42 11.29 -3.94 15.34
N VAL A 43 10.90 -2.68 15.41
CA VAL A 43 10.78 -1.92 16.66
C VAL A 43 9.78 -2.54 17.63
N LEU A 44 8.68 -3.10 17.09
CA LEU A 44 7.65 -3.83 17.84
C LEU A 44 8.08 -5.27 18.24
N GLY A 45 9.33 -5.64 17.97
CA GLY A 45 9.92 -6.92 18.41
C GLY A 45 9.76 -8.07 17.41
N LYS A 46 9.15 -7.86 16.23
CA LYS A 46 9.12 -8.85 15.14
C LYS A 46 10.43 -8.76 14.36
N LYS A 47 11.19 -9.86 14.29
CA LYS A 47 12.46 -9.90 13.57
C LYS A 47 12.21 -10.14 12.07
N ALA A 48 12.37 -9.11 11.24
CA ALA A 48 12.42 -9.28 9.80
C ALA A 48 13.69 -10.02 9.37
N LYS A 49 13.57 -10.97 8.45
CA LYS A 49 14.72 -11.71 7.89
C LYS A 49 15.63 -10.75 7.11
N LYS A 50 16.95 -10.98 7.15
CA LYS A 50 17.91 -10.13 6.43
C LYS A 50 17.69 -10.10 4.90
N SER A 51 17.24 -11.21 4.32
CA SER A 51 16.88 -11.31 2.90
C SER A 51 15.74 -10.36 2.49
N ILE A 52 14.77 -10.10 3.39
CA ILE A 52 13.65 -9.21 3.13
C ILE A 52 14.13 -7.76 2.92
N TRP A 53 15.17 -7.32 3.63
CA TRP A 53 15.70 -5.97 3.44
C TRP A 53 16.27 -5.75 2.04
N LEU A 54 16.89 -6.77 1.42
CA LEU A 54 17.31 -6.70 0.02
C LEU A 54 16.12 -6.58 -0.93
N CYS A 55 15.03 -7.33 -0.66
CA CYS A 55 13.80 -7.23 -1.43
C CYS A 55 13.16 -5.83 -1.28
N VAL A 56 13.15 -5.26 -0.07
CA VAL A 56 12.66 -3.90 0.18
C VAL A 56 13.47 -2.86 -0.61
N ILE A 57 14.80 -2.94 -0.58
CA ILE A 57 15.67 -2.03 -1.34
C ILE A 57 15.44 -2.17 -2.84
N ALA A 58 15.32 -3.39 -3.34
CA ALA A 58 15.03 -3.64 -4.75
C ALA A 58 13.65 -3.11 -5.15
N ALA A 59 12.61 -3.31 -4.31
CA ALA A 59 11.26 -2.81 -4.55
C ALA A 59 11.22 -1.27 -4.58
N VAL A 60 11.90 -0.60 -3.64
CA VAL A 60 12.00 0.88 -3.62
C VAL A 60 12.73 1.40 -4.86
N ALA A 61 13.82 0.74 -5.28
CA ALA A 61 14.53 1.11 -6.50
C ALA A 61 13.64 0.92 -7.74
N GLY A 62 12.93 -0.21 -7.83
CA GLY A 62 11.98 -0.47 -8.91
C GLY A 62 10.87 0.57 -8.97
N LEU A 63 10.29 0.91 -7.82
CA LEU A 63 9.26 1.93 -7.69
C LEU A 63 9.76 3.33 -8.10
N TYR A 64 11.01 3.67 -7.75
CA TYR A 64 11.65 4.90 -8.20
C TYR A 64 11.74 4.95 -9.73
N PHE A 65 12.20 3.88 -10.38
CA PHE A 65 12.26 3.82 -11.84
C PHE A 65 10.88 3.87 -12.50
N LEU A 66 9.86 3.35 -11.83
CA LEU A 66 8.49 3.32 -12.32
C LEU A 66 7.81 4.70 -12.25
N CYS A 67 7.98 5.41 -11.12
CA CYS A 67 7.21 6.63 -10.83
C CYS A 67 7.91 7.93 -11.27
N PHE A 68 9.21 7.90 -11.56
CA PHE A 68 9.96 9.10 -11.99
C PHE A 68 10.47 8.96 -13.42
N ASP A 69 10.04 9.84 -14.29
CA ASP A 69 10.44 9.90 -15.70
C ASP A 69 11.80 10.57 -15.96
N GLY A 70 12.44 11.11 -14.93
CA GLY A 70 13.72 11.82 -15.01
C GLY A 70 13.62 13.28 -15.44
N SER A 71 12.45 13.75 -15.85
CA SER A 71 12.19 15.13 -16.25
C SER A 71 11.68 16.02 -15.10
N SER A 72 11.19 15.40 -14.04
CA SER A 72 10.62 16.09 -12.89
C SER A 72 11.71 16.70 -12.02
N THR A 73 11.67 18.00 -11.83
CA THR A 73 12.45 18.65 -10.77
C THR A 73 11.94 18.12 -9.42
N LEU A 74 12.84 17.65 -8.57
CA LEU A 74 12.55 17.17 -7.21
C LEU A 74 12.18 18.36 -6.28
N SER A 75 11.18 19.17 -6.68
CA SER A 75 10.61 20.16 -5.79
C SER A 75 9.64 19.47 -4.84
N PHE A 76 9.85 19.61 -3.55
CA PHE A 76 8.97 19.08 -2.52
C PHE A 76 7.77 20.03 -2.36
N SER A 77 6.58 19.55 -2.68
CA SER A 77 5.33 20.32 -2.56
C SER A 77 4.65 20.09 -1.20
N SER A 78 3.70 20.95 -0.85
CA SER A 78 2.86 20.70 0.34
C SER A 78 2.06 19.40 0.23
N GLY A 79 1.63 19.05 -0.99
CA GLY A 79 0.97 17.76 -1.24
C GLY A 79 1.87 16.56 -0.97
N ASP A 80 3.15 16.63 -1.30
CA ASP A 80 4.10 15.56 -1.01
C ASP A 80 4.20 15.28 0.49
N MET A 81 4.07 16.31 1.33
CA MET A 81 4.04 16.15 2.79
C MET A 81 2.78 15.40 3.26
N TYR A 82 1.61 15.74 2.74
CA TYR A 82 0.38 15.01 3.08
C TYR A 82 0.45 13.55 2.67
N VAL A 83 0.95 13.27 1.46
CA VAL A 83 1.16 11.89 1.00
C VAL A 83 2.20 11.17 1.85
N PHE A 84 3.26 11.83 2.27
CA PHE A 84 4.25 11.23 3.16
C PHE A 84 3.65 10.86 4.52
N LEU A 85 2.84 11.73 5.10
CA LEU A 85 2.12 11.43 6.35
C LEU A 85 1.11 10.28 6.15
N SER A 86 0.48 10.18 4.97
CA SER A 86 -0.41 9.06 4.66
C SER A 86 0.32 7.71 4.67
N ALA A 87 1.60 7.66 4.23
CA ALA A 87 2.40 6.44 4.29
C ALA A 87 2.60 5.93 5.73
N PHE A 88 2.75 6.81 6.71
CA PHE A 88 2.79 6.44 8.13
C PHE A 88 1.42 5.93 8.61
N ALA A 89 0.33 6.58 8.19
CA ALA A 89 -1.01 6.15 8.57
C ALA A 89 -1.33 4.75 7.99
N PHE A 90 -1.00 4.48 6.73
CA PHE A 90 -1.15 3.15 6.15
C PHE A 90 -0.23 2.12 6.81
N THR A 91 1.00 2.49 7.16
CA THR A 91 1.89 1.63 7.95
C THR A 91 1.25 1.25 9.28
N ALA A 92 0.72 2.21 10.00
CA ALA A 92 0.03 1.96 11.27
C ALA A 92 -1.23 1.10 11.09
N GLN A 93 -1.98 1.30 10.00
CA GLN A 93 -3.14 0.48 9.65
C GLN A 93 -2.73 -0.97 9.38
N ILE A 94 -1.69 -1.22 8.55
CA ILE A 94 -1.19 -2.56 8.24
C ILE A 94 -0.76 -3.28 9.54
N LEU A 95 0.00 -2.62 10.41
CA LEU A 95 0.46 -3.21 11.66
C LEU A 95 -0.69 -3.44 12.67
N ALA A 96 -1.68 -2.53 12.70
CA ALA A 96 -2.87 -2.71 13.53
C ALA A 96 -3.72 -3.90 13.04
N VAL A 97 -3.91 -4.03 11.72
CA VAL A 97 -4.62 -5.17 11.14
C VAL A 97 -3.90 -6.48 11.48
N ASP A 98 -2.57 -6.54 11.32
CA ASP A 98 -1.75 -7.70 11.64
C ASP A 98 -1.89 -8.15 13.11
N TYR A 99 -2.03 -7.18 14.02
CA TYR A 99 -2.27 -7.48 15.44
C TYR A 99 -3.70 -7.99 15.70
N PHE A 100 -4.70 -7.31 15.16
CA PHE A 100 -6.11 -7.61 15.48
C PHE A 100 -6.67 -8.80 14.70
N VAL A 101 -6.20 -9.09 13.48
CA VAL A 101 -6.67 -10.23 12.68
C VAL A 101 -6.38 -11.59 13.34
N GLN A 102 -5.42 -11.64 14.25
CA GLN A 102 -5.12 -12.83 15.05
C GLN A 102 -6.15 -13.09 16.17
N GLN A 103 -6.95 -12.08 16.52
CA GLN A 103 -7.87 -12.12 17.65
C GLN A 103 -9.34 -12.20 17.23
N VAL A 104 -9.65 -11.75 16.00
CA VAL A 104 -11.02 -11.69 15.48
C VAL A 104 -11.07 -12.20 14.04
N ASP A 105 -12.27 -12.55 13.59
CA ASP A 105 -12.48 -12.91 12.20
C ASP A 105 -12.14 -11.76 11.24
N GLY A 106 -11.41 -12.07 10.15
CA GLY A 106 -10.94 -11.06 9.20
C GLY A 106 -12.07 -10.30 8.51
N ILE A 107 -13.18 -10.97 8.19
CA ILE A 107 -14.35 -10.32 7.58
C ILE A 107 -15.02 -9.38 8.57
N ALA A 108 -15.19 -9.82 9.83
CA ALA A 108 -15.74 -8.97 10.88
C ALA A 108 -14.85 -7.75 11.15
N LEU A 109 -13.51 -7.92 11.12
CA LEU A 109 -12.56 -6.83 11.25
C LEU A 109 -12.69 -5.83 10.09
N SER A 110 -12.84 -6.33 8.85
CA SER A 110 -13.07 -5.51 7.66
C SER A 110 -14.35 -4.70 7.77
N CYS A 111 -15.47 -5.32 8.12
CA CYS A 111 -16.74 -4.62 8.33
C CYS A 111 -16.65 -3.54 9.41
N ALA A 112 -16.02 -3.87 10.54
CA ALA A 112 -15.82 -2.90 11.63
C ALA A 112 -14.90 -1.75 11.21
N GLN A 113 -13.86 -2.01 10.44
CA GLN A 113 -12.96 -1.00 9.89
C GLN A 113 -13.72 -0.02 8.97
N PHE A 114 -14.53 -0.53 8.03
CA PHE A 114 -15.30 0.32 7.12
C PHE A 114 -16.41 1.10 7.83
N ALA A 115 -17.06 0.52 8.84
CA ALA A 115 -18.03 1.26 9.66
C ALA A 115 -17.39 2.52 10.31
N VAL A 116 -16.16 2.40 10.78
CA VAL A 116 -15.40 3.54 11.33
C VAL A 116 -15.04 4.54 10.24
N VAL A 117 -14.60 4.06 9.06
CA VAL A 117 -14.28 4.93 7.91
C VAL A 117 -15.49 5.76 7.52
N ILE A 118 -16.66 5.12 7.36
CA ILE A 118 -17.90 5.80 7.01
C ILE A 118 -18.25 6.87 8.05
N MET A 119 -18.20 6.51 9.32
CA MET A 119 -18.54 7.42 10.42
C MET A 119 -17.62 8.63 10.48
N LEU A 120 -16.31 8.41 10.43
CA LEU A 120 -15.31 9.49 10.49
C LEU A 120 -15.33 10.36 9.23
N SER A 121 -15.50 9.76 8.05
CA SER A 121 -15.61 10.52 6.79
C SER A 121 -16.89 11.36 6.75
N ALA A 122 -18.02 10.83 7.24
CA ALA A 122 -19.27 11.59 7.33
C ALA A 122 -19.14 12.78 8.30
N ILE A 123 -18.49 12.57 9.45
CA ILE A 123 -18.22 13.67 10.40
C ILE A 123 -17.31 14.71 9.77
N GLY A 124 -16.26 14.29 9.05
CA GLY A 124 -15.37 15.17 8.32
C GLY A 124 -16.11 16.02 7.27
N ALA A 125 -16.88 15.38 6.39
CA ALA A 125 -17.64 16.08 5.36
C ALA A 125 -18.59 17.14 5.95
N LEU A 126 -19.26 16.81 7.06
CA LEU A 126 -20.13 17.77 7.76
C LEU A 126 -19.32 18.92 8.40
N ALA A 127 -18.18 18.63 9.01
CA ALA A 127 -17.34 19.61 9.68
C ALA A 127 -16.69 20.61 8.71
N PHE A 128 -16.30 20.15 7.52
CA PHE A 128 -15.70 20.98 6.47
C PHE A 128 -16.75 21.64 5.55
N GLY A 129 -18.05 21.35 5.76
CA GLY A 129 -19.13 21.94 4.98
C GLY A 129 -19.12 21.51 3.51
N GLU A 130 -18.71 20.29 3.23
CA GLU A 130 -18.74 19.76 1.87
C GLU A 130 -20.17 19.59 1.36
N HIS A 131 -20.50 20.28 0.28
CA HIS A 131 -21.81 20.21 -0.37
C HIS A 131 -21.70 19.49 -1.71
N THR A 132 -22.18 18.26 -1.75
CA THR A 132 -22.24 17.48 -2.99
C THR A 132 -23.66 17.52 -3.54
N THR A 133 -23.82 17.88 -4.84
CA THR A 133 -25.12 17.88 -5.50
C THR A 133 -25.54 16.46 -5.85
N LEU A 134 -26.84 16.18 -5.78
CA LEU A 134 -27.39 14.87 -6.12
C LEU A 134 -27.08 14.45 -7.56
N GLU A 135 -26.99 15.43 -8.49
CA GLU A 135 -26.63 15.18 -9.88
C GLU A 135 -25.17 14.73 -10.03
N ALA A 136 -24.25 15.37 -9.32
CA ALA A 136 -22.85 14.95 -9.30
C ALA A 136 -22.71 13.52 -8.78
N VAL A 137 -23.43 13.18 -7.70
CA VAL A 137 -23.44 11.80 -7.18
C VAL A 137 -23.95 10.82 -8.23
N LYS A 138 -25.07 11.11 -8.88
CA LYS A 138 -25.65 10.22 -9.92
C LYS A 138 -24.68 9.98 -11.07
N THR A 139 -23.99 11.01 -11.54
CA THR A 139 -23.00 10.90 -12.61
C THR A 139 -21.80 10.05 -12.21
N CYS A 140 -21.40 10.10 -10.93
CA CYS A 140 -20.27 9.37 -10.39
C CYS A 140 -20.60 7.97 -9.87
N ILE A 141 -21.89 7.56 -9.82
CA ILE A 141 -22.31 6.24 -9.28
C ILE A 141 -21.47 5.06 -9.81
N PRO A 142 -21.23 4.88 -11.11
CA PRO A 142 -20.46 3.74 -11.59
C PRO A 142 -19.04 3.70 -11.02
N TYR A 143 -18.40 4.87 -10.94
CA TYR A 143 -17.05 5.00 -10.39
C TYR A 143 -17.04 4.78 -8.88
N LEU A 144 -18.02 5.33 -8.17
CA LEU A 144 -18.18 5.15 -6.72
C LEU A 144 -18.44 3.68 -6.36
N LEU A 145 -19.26 2.97 -7.14
CA LEU A 145 -19.49 1.54 -6.94
C LEU A 145 -18.22 0.73 -7.22
N TYR A 146 -17.48 1.03 -8.28
CA TYR A 146 -16.23 0.35 -8.56
C TYR A 146 -15.21 0.57 -7.44
N VAL A 147 -14.95 1.80 -7.03
CA VAL A 147 -13.99 2.12 -5.99
C VAL A 147 -14.45 1.60 -4.62
N GLY A 148 -15.73 1.79 -4.27
CA GLY A 148 -16.27 1.38 -2.98
C GLY A 148 -16.36 -0.14 -2.82
N VAL A 149 -16.88 -0.86 -3.83
CA VAL A 149 -17.10 -2.31 -3.74
C VAL A 149 -15.85 -3.07 -4.14
N VAL A 150 -15.29 -2.80 -5.33
CA VAL A 150 -14.19 -3.61 -5.87
C VAL A 150 -12.85 -3.21 -5.25
N SER A 151 -12.46 -1.94 -5.36
CA SER A 151 -11.16 -1.49 -4.87
C SER A 151 -11.11 -1.51 -3.34
N SER A 152 -12.04 -0.85 -2.66
CA SER A 152 -12.02 -0.78 -1.21
C SER A 152 -12.59 -2.05 -0.56
N GLY A 153 -13.85 -2.40 -0.86
CA GLY A 153 -14.53 -3.53 -0.22
C GLY A 153 -13.79 -4.85 -0.38
N VAL A 154 -13.55 -5.27 -1.62
CA VAL A 154 -12.86 -6.53 -1.90
C VAL A 154 -11.36 -6.39 -1.59
N GLY A 155 -10.70 -5.32 -2.03
CA GLY A 155 -9.25 -5.14 -1.88
C GLY A 155 -8.80 -5.17 -0.42
N TYR A 156 -9.35 -4.32 0.43
CA TYR A 156 -8.96 -4.30 1.86
C TYR A 156 -9.42 -5.54 2.62
N THR A 157 -10.55 -6.16 2.24
CA THR A 157 -10.97 -7.42 2.88
C THR A 157 -9.99 -8.55 2.55
N LEU A 158 -9.56 -8.68 1.29
CA LEU A 158 -8.54 -9.63 0.90
C LEU A 158 -7.19 -9.35 1.57
N GLN A 159 -6.81 -8.07 1.70
CA GLN A 159 -5.62 -7.67 2.45
C GLN A 159 -5.68 -8.18 3.89
N ILE A 160 -6.80 -7.96 4.59
CA ILE A 160 -6.98 -8.38 5.99
C ILE A 160 -6.91 -9.90 6.12
N ILE A 161 -7.56 -10.64 5.19
CA ILE A 161 -7.53 -12.10 5.18
C ILE A 161 -6.09 -12.60 4.94
N ALA A 162 -5.38 -12.01 3.99
CA ALA A 162 -3.99 -12.38 3.69
C ALA A 162 -3.03 -12.08 4.86
N GLN A 163 -3.30 -11.05 5.65
CA GLN A 163 -2.50 -10.71 6.82
C GLN A 163 -2.67 -11.70 7.99
N LYS A 164 -3.72 -12.52 7.99
CA LYS A 164 -3.94 -13.50 9.05
C LYS A 164 -2.79 -14.50 9.16
N ASP A 165 -2.29 -14.99 8.04
CA ASP A 165 -1.23 -16.00 7.96
C ASP A 165 0.09 -15.44 7.40
N GLY A 166 0.09 -14.16 6.96
CA GLY A 166 1.20 -13.51 6.29
C GLY A 166 2.04 -12.62 7.22
N ASP A 167 3.35 -12.55 6.95
CA ASP A 167 4.22 -11.54 7.58
C ASP A 167 3.85 -10.13 7.05
N PRO A 168 3.64 -9.12 7.91
CA PRO A 168 3.22 -7.78 7.48
C PRO A 168 4.20 -7.12 6.49
N THR A 169 5.49 -7.43 6.59
CA THR A 169 6.49 -6.93 5.64
C THR A 169 6.30 -7.53 4.25
N VAL A 170 6.01 -8.83 4.19
CA VAL A 170 5.75 -9.52 2.92
C VAL A 170 4.43 -9.01 2.32
N VAL A 171 3.41 -8.80 3.14
CA VAL A 171 2.14 -8.23 2.68
C VAL A 171 2.34 -6.82 2.15
N SER A 172 3.11 -5.97 2.83
CA SER A 172 3.40 -4.62 2.32
C SER A 172 4.14 -4.63 0.98
N LEU A 173 5.06 -5.58 0.76
CA LEU A 173 5.70 -5.77 -0.54
C LEU A 173 4.70 -6.21 -1.63
N LEU A 174 3.77 -7.12 -1.30
CA LEU A 174 2.71 -7.51 -2.24
C LEU A 174 1.80 -6.35 -2.59
N LEU A 175 1.40 -5.54 -1.61
CA LEU A 175 0.58 -4.35 -1.83
C LEU A 175 1.28 -3.34 -2.75
N SER A 176 2.61 -3.24 -2.71
CA SER A 176 3.37 -2.34 -3.60
C SER A 176 3.23 -2.69 -5.09
N LEU A 177 2.79 -3.90 -5.44
CA LEU A 177 2.44 -4.27 -6.82
C LEU A 177 1.26 -3.47 -7.38
N GLU A 178 0.51 -2.74 -6.53
CA GLU A 178 -0.51 -1.80 -6.99
C GLU A 178 0.08 -0.83 -8.03
N SER A 179 1.25 -0.26 -7.76
CA SER A 179 1.93 0.64 -8.68
C SER A 179 2.35 -0.06 -9.99
N PHE A 180 2.80 -1.32 -9.89
CA PHE A 180 3.10 -2.13 -11.07
C PHE A 180 1.85 -2.34 -11.94
N PHE A 181 0.74 -2.78 -11.34
CA PHE A 181 -0.51 -3.01 -12.06
C PHE A 181 -1.09 -1.71 -12.61
N ALA A 182 -0.98 -0.59 -11.91
CA ALA A 182 -1.44 0.71 -12.38
C ALA A 182 -0.77 1.09 -13.71
N VAL A 183 0.55 0.94 -13.81
CA VAL A 183 1.32 1.23 -15.04
C VAL A 183 0.99 0.24 -16.16
N VAL A 184 0.91 -1.05 -15.85
CA VAL A 184 0.56 -2.08 -16.85
C VAL A 184 -0.86 -1.85 -17.40
N CYS A 185 -1.83 -1.57 -16.52
CA CYS A 185 -3.20 -1.25 -16.93
C CYS A 185 -3.26 0.05 -17.74
N GLY A 186 -2.51 1.09 -17.34
CA GLY A 186 -2.37 2.33 -18.12
C GLY A 186 -1.87 2.06 -19.55
N ALA A 187 -0.82 1.25 -19.69
CA ALA A 187 -0.29 0.88 -20.99
C ALA A 187 -1.30 0.11 -21.86
N ILE A 188 -2.05 -0.83 -21.26
CA ILE A 188 -3.02 -1.67 -22.02
C ILE A 188 -4.32 -0.92 -22.33
N VAL A 189 -4.90 -0.25 -21.31
CA VAL A 189 -6.25 0.36 -21.41
C VAL A 189 -6.20 1.76 -22.03
N LEU A 190 -5.20 2.56 -21.65
CA LEU A 190 -5.04 3.92 -22.13
C LEU A 190 -4.08 4.00 -23.34
N HIS A 191 -3.50 2.87 -23.75
CA HIS A 191 -2.50 2.79 -24.83
C HIS A 191 -1.29 3.68 -24.62
N GLU A 192 -0.91 3.89 -23.35
CA GLU A 192 0.28 4.65 -22.97
C GLU A 192 1.55 3.87 -23.35
N ARG A 193 2.55 4.58 -23.88
CA ARG A 193 3.83 3.94 -24.22
C ARG A 193 4.73 3.92 -23.00
N MET A 194 5.02 2.73 -22.50
CA MET A 194 5.99 2.54 -21.45
C MET A 194 7.41 2.80 -21.95
N SER A 195 8.18 3.56 -21.19
CA SER A 195 9.60 3.76 -21.40
C SER A 195 10.41 2.51 -20.98
N LEU A 196 11.62 2.34 -21.49
CA LEU A 196 12.53 1.27 -21.05
C LEU A 196 12.81 1.32 -19.54
N ARG A 197 12.77 2.50 -18.96
CA ARG A 197 12.94 2.73 -17.53
C ARG A 197 11.77 2.14 -16.71
N GLU A 198 10.55 2.34 -17.16
CA GLU A 198 9.34 1.78 -16.52
C GLU A 198 9.32 0.25 -16.63
N TYR A 199 9.69 -0.32 -17.79
CA TYR A 199 9.85 -1.78 -17.93
C TYR A 199 10.87 -2.34 -16.93
N PHE A 200 12.02 -1.66 -16.76
CA PHE A 200 13.04 -2.06 -15.80
C PHE A 200 12.52 -1.95 -14.36
N GLY A 201 11.83 -0.87 -14.01
CA GLY A 201 11.18 -0.68 -12.70
C GLY A 201 10.17 -1.78 -12.39
N CYS A 202 9.30 -2.12 -13.34
CA CYS A 202 8.34 -3.22 -13.24
C CYS A 202 9.03 -4.57 -12.99
N ALA A 203 10.07 -4.88 -13.77
CA ALA A 203 10.80 -6.13 -13.63
C ALA A 203 11.49 -6.24 -12.26
N LEU A 204 12.06 -5.13 -11.78
CA LEU A 204 12.74 -5.09 -10.48
C LEU A 204 11.77 -5.25 -9.31
N MET A 205 10.61 -4.58 -9.36
CA MET A 205 9.55 -4.75 -8.35
C MET A 205 9.02 -6.18 -8.31
N LEU A 206 8.69 -6.74 -9.47
CA LEU A 206 8.19 -8.11 -9.57
C LEU A 206 9.20 -9.13 -9.05
N ALA A 207 10.47 -8.96 -9.41
CA ALA A 207 11.56 -9.81 -8.91
C ALA A 207 11.70 -9.70 -7.38
N ALA A 208 11.63 -8.49 -6.82
CA ALA A 208 11.69 -8.28 -5.37
C ALA A 208 10.56 -8.99 -4.63
N VAL A 209 9.32 -8.89 -5.15
CA VAL A 209 8.15 -9.57 -4.56
C VAL A 209 8.30 -11.09 -4.66
N ILE A 210 8.66 -11.65 -5.82
CA ILE A 210 8.86 -13.09 -5.99
C ILE A 210 9.95 -13.59 -5.04
N LEU A 211 11.08 -12.91 -4.95
CA LEU A 211 12.18 -13.27 -4.05
C LEU A 211 11.77 -13.24 -2.58
N SER A 212 10.90 -12.32 -2.18
CA SER A 212 10.39 -12.22 -0.81
C SER A 212 9.56 -13.43 -0.39
N GLN A 213 8.93 -14.10 -1.36
CA GLN A 213 8.07 -15.29 -1.14
C GLN A 213 8.85 -16.59 -1.12
N LEU A 214 10.11 -16.59 -1.60
CA LEU A 214 10.91 -17.82 -1.65
C LEU A 214 11.25 -18.27 -0.22
N PRO A 215 11.03 -19.56 0.10
CA PRO A 215 11.48 -20.11 1.37
C PRO A 215 13.02 -20.06 1.40
N GLU A 216 13.59 -19.46 2.43
CA GLU A 216 15.02 -19.55 2.69
C GLU A 216 15.40 -21.04 2.76
N LYS A 217 16.28 -21.49 1.87
CA LYS A 217 16.91 -22.80 2.00
C LYS A 217 17.54 -22.85 3.38
N SER A 218 16.94 -23.61 4.28
CA SER A 218 17.35 -23.73 5.68
C SER A 218 18.85 -24.07 5.69
N ALA A 219 19.66 -23.24 6.30
CA ALA A 219 21.08 -23.49 6.57
C ALA A 219 21.33 -24.73 7.47
N LYS A 220 20.26 -25.44 7.83
CA LYS A 220 20.32 -26.70 8.61
C LYS A 220 20.86 -27.91 7.85
N ALA A 221 21.03 -27.82 6.52
CA ALA A 221 21.61 -28.93 5.76
C ALA A 221 23.15 -29.01 5.87
N VAL A 222 23.81 -27.96 6.36
CA VAL A 222 25.30 -27.95 6.46
C VAL A 222 25.80 -28.44 7.83
N GLU A 223 24.98 -28.40 8.89
CA GLU A 223 25.38 -28.91 10.21
C GLU A 223 25.15 -30.41 10.39
N SER A 224 24.28 -31.03 9.61
CA SER A 224 24.06 -32.50 9.66
C SER A 224 25.15 -33.29 8.97
N GLY A 225 25.93 -32.70 8.05
CA GLY A 225 27.04 -33.34 7.35
C GLY A 225 28.40 -33.26 8.06
N LYS A 226 28.47 -32.74 9.29
CA LYS A 226 29.72 -32.65 10.08
C LYS A 226 29.75 -33.57 11.32
N LYS A 227 28.79 -34.50 11.41
CA LYS A 227 28.73 -35.51 12.49
C LYS A 227 28.62 -36.92 11.92
N GLU A 228 29.40 -37.27 10.93
CA GLU A 228 29.77 -38.61 10.56
C GLU A 228 31.29 -38.70 10.42
#